data_d0dfa8e000b0053209bbee0e289af5f2
#
_entry.id   d0dfa8e000b0053209bbee0e289af5f2
#
_cell.length_a   1.000
_cell.length_b   1.000
_cell.length_c   1.000
_cell.angle_alpha   90.00
_cell.angle_beta   90.00
_cell.angle_gamma   90.00
#
_symmetry.space_group_name_H-M   'P 1'
#
loop_
_entity.id
_entity.type
_entity.pdbx_description
1 polymer ?
#
loop_
_entity_poly.entity_id
_entity_poly.type
_entity_poly.pdbx_seq_one_letter_code
_entity_poly.pdbx_strand_id
1 'polypeptide(L)'
;LNNDLDTKEIIFLGDSHSRMLLMPFADKVKDNPIRFLTGDSCIYFTNIVIPDCKRSDKEILKNSVLKLENKIIIYVADLQDKLDNSKLDILNNVPITIKDLSKNNYVIVVKQIPPFPTNVGNRIIKNDNLIEVKYSSNEWGENDNKIKLDDMYQKLENDRVFFVDTFDIFCEEIQQGYCVGSDLNNIYIYDDNHPSDVGGKLIINKIKNILKILNNN
;
A
#
# COMPACT_ATOMS: atom_id res chain seq x y z
N LEU A 1 22.46 -22.02 7.17
CA LEU A 1 22.27 -20.70 6.57
C LEU A 1 21.44 -19.88 7.56
N ASN A 2 22.10 -18.97 8.29
CA ASN A 2 21.41 -18.00 9.13
C ASN A 2 20.58 -17.12 8.19
N ASN A 3 19.26 -17.31 8.20
CA ASN A 3 18.31 -16.40 7.55
C ASN A 3 18.12 -15.17 8.44
N ASP A 4 19.15 -14.33 8.50
CA ASP A 4 19.09 -13.11 9.28
C ASP A 4 18.26 -12.08 8.50
N LEU A 5 16.95 -12.07 8.78
CA LEU A 5 16.00 -11.12 8.16
C LEU A 5 16.29 -9.68 8.60
N ASP A 6 16.99 -9.50 9.74
CA ASP A 6 17.39 -8.19 10.24
C ASP A 6 18.37 -7.46 9.30
N THR A 7 19.00 -8.20 8.37
CA THR A 7 19.92 -7.63 7.39
C THR A 7 19.34 -7.51 5.98
N LYS A 8 18.11 -8.04 5.74
CA LYS A 8 17.51 -7.97 4.41
C LYS A 8 17.11 -6.55 4.05
N GLU A 9 17.42 -6.17 2.83
CA GLU A 9 16.97 -4.89 2.27
C GLU A 9 15.45 -4.88 2.13
N ILE A 10 14.82 -3.81 2.62
CA ILE A 10 13.39 -3.55 2.48
C ILE A 10 13.18 -2.59 1.30
N ILE A 11 12.35 -3.01 0.35
CA ILE A 11 12.09 -2.24 -0.86
C ILE A 11 10.62 -1.86 -0.90
N PHE A 12 10.34 -0.57 -0.89
CA PHE A 12 9.02 -0.05 -1.17
C PHE A 12 8.84 0.08 -2.69
N LEU A 13 7.83 -0.58 -3.21
CA LEU A 13 7.51 -0.62 -4.63
C LEU A 13 6.07 -0.15 -4.85
N GLY A 14 5.88 0.89 -5.66
CA GLY A 14 4.54 1.40 -5.94
C GLY A 14 4.50 2.87 -6.38
N ASP A 15 3.34 3.47 -6.24
CA ASP A 15 3.06 4.85 -6.64
C ASP A 15 3.21 5.86 -5.48
N SER A 16 2.43 6.95 -5.52
CA SER A 16 2.42 7.99 -4.48
C SER A 16 2.03 7.46 -3.10
N HIS A 17 1.15 6.45 -3.02
CA HIS A 17 0.76 5.82 -1.75
C HIS A 17 1.95 5.16 -1.05
N SER A 18 2.81 4.49 -1.82
CA SER A 18 4.07 3.94 -1.31
C SER A 18 5.01 5.04 -0.79
N ARG A 19 5.09 6.18 -1.49
CA ARG A 19 5.91 7.32 -1.08
C ARG A 19 5.45 7.96 0.23
N MET A 20 4.13 8.00 0.49
CA MET A 20 3.59 8.55 1.74
C MET A 20 3.98 7.74 2.98
N LEU A 21 4.41 6.49 2.81
CA LEU A 21 4.89 5.66 3.91
C LEU A 21 6.38 5.88 4.25
N LEU A 22 7.11 6.68 3.45
CA LEU A 22 8.56 6.90 3.65
C LEU A 22 8.88 7.45 5.03
N MET A 23 8.29 8.58 5.41
CA MET A 23 8.60 9.23 6.70
C MET A 23 8.14 8.38 7.88
N PRO A 24 6.88 7.89 7.92
CA PRO A 24 6.43 6.99 8.98
C PRO A 24 7.31 5.75 9.17
N PHE A 25 7.87 5.22 8.07
CA PHE A 25 8.71 4.01 8.12
C PHE A 25 10.14 4.32 8.59
N ALA A 26 10.77 5.37 8.05
CA ALA A 26 12.15 5.74 8.38
C ALA A 26 12.34 6.02 9.88
N ASP A 27 11.33 6.58 10.53
CA ASP A 27 11.34 6.82 11.98
C ASP A 27 11.36 5.54 12.82
N LYS A 28 10.89 4.43 12.27
CA LYS A 28 10.58 3.21 13.04
C LYS A 28 11.44 1.99 12.71
N VAL A 29 12.16 1.99 11.60
CA VAL A 29 12.99 0.86 11.15
C VAL A 29 14.39 1.40 10.85
N LYS A 30 15.31 1.26 11.82
CA LYS A 30 16.65 1.85 11.73
C LYS A 30 17.72 0.88 11.25
N ASP A 31 17.46 -0.42 11.32
CA ASP A 31 18.49 -1.44 11.19
C ASP A 31 18.55 -2.10 9.79
N ASN A 32 17.48 -1.99 9.00
CA ASN A 32 17.46 -2.55 7.66
C ASN A 32 17.81 -1.50 6.59
N PRO A 33 18.58 -1.86 5.55
CA PRO A 33 18.70 -1.02 4.37
C PRO A 33 17.32 -0.83 3.70
N ILE A 34 16.96 0.41 3.41
CA ILE A 34 15.65 0.74 2.84
C ILE A 34 15.85 1.39 1.48
N ARG A 35 15.08 0.94 0.49
CA ARG A 35 15.02 1.54 -0.85
C ARG A 35 13.59 1.83 -1.25
N PHE A 36 13.37 3.00 -1.82
CA PHE A 36 12.08 3.39 -2.39
C PHE A 36 12.17 3.41 -3.91
N LEU A 37 11.40 2.53 -4.54
CA LEU A 37 11.21 2.45 -5.98
C LEU A 37 9.78 2.91 -6.29
N THR A 38 9.55 4.21 -6.16
CA THR A 38 8.24 4.82 -6.27
C THR A 38 8.19 5.86 -7.37
N GLY A 39 7.03 6.09 -7.94
CA GLY A 39 6.80 7.14 -8.93
C GLY A 39 5.34 7.55 -8.96
N ASP A 40 5.09 8.84 -9.14
CA ASP A 40 3.71 9.34 -9.20
C ASP A 40 2.95 8.69 -10.35
N SER A 41 1.81 8.11 -10.05
CA SER A 41 0.96 7.34 -10.98
C SER A 41 1.66 6.12 -11.64
N CYS A 42 2.84 5.73 -11.16
CA CYS A 42 3.60 4.61 -11.68
C CYS A 42 3.38 3.35 -10.84
N ILE A 43 2.43 2.53 -11.21
CA ILE A 43 2.31 1.18 -10.66
C ILE A 43 3.35 0.30 -11.35
N TYR A 44 4.04 -0.53 -10.60
CA TYR A 44 5.04 -1.44 -11.15
C TYR A 44 4.44 -2.80 -11.48
N PHE A 45 4.64 -3.24 -12.72
CA PHE A 45 4.32 -4.58 -13.18
C PHE A 45 5.56 -5.26 -13.72
N THR A 46 5.67 -6.57 -13.53
CA THR A 46 6.79 -7.37 -14.04
C THR A 46 6.63 -7.70 -15.52
N ASN A 47 5.40 -7.79 -16.02
CA ASN A 47 5.06 -8.22 -17.35
C ASN A 47 4.81 -7.08 -18.35
N ILE A 48 4.42 -5.89 -17.89
CA ILE A 48 4.14 -4.74 -18.77
C ILE A 48 4.85 -3.48 -18.28
N VAL A 49 5.00 -2.50 -19.19
CA VAL A 49 5.44 -1.14 -18.88
C VAL A 49 4.25 -0.23 -18.98
N ILE A 50 4.01 0.56 -17.92
CA ILE A 50 2.85 1.44 -17.87
C ILE A 50 3.06 2.64 -18.80
N PRO A 51 2.18 2.86 -19.77
CA PRO A 51 2.30 3.98 -20.72
C PRO A 51 2.33 5.35 -20.02
N ASP A 52 1.45 5.53 -19.02
CA ASP A 52 1.22 6.80 -18.34
C ASP A 52 2.21 7.09 -17.20
N CYS A 53 3.13 6.18 -16.93
CA CYS A 53 4.22 6.42 -16.00
C CYS A 53 5.17 7.48 -16.60
N LYS A 54 5.27 8.64 -15.96
CA LYS A 54 6.08 9.79 -16.44
C LYS A 54 7.59 9.59 -16.28
N ARG A 55 8.04 8.49 -15.72
CA ARG A 55 9.46 8.20 -15.53
C ARG A 55 10.12 7.82 -16.86
N SER A 56 11.24 8.45 -17.16
CA SER A 56 12.06 8.11 -18.34
C SER A 56 12.82 6.79 -18.21
N ASP A 57 13.04 6.34 -16.95
CA ASP A 57 13.81 5.14 -16.61
C ASP A 57 12.93 3.90 -16.33
N LYS A 58 11.65 3.93 -16.69
CA LYS A 58 10.67 2.89 -16.33
C LYS A 58 11.04 1.48 -16.82
N GLU A 59 11.65 1.36 -17.99
CA GLU A 59 12.16 0.07 -18.52
C GLU A 59 13.35 -0.46 -17.71
N ILE A 60 14.30 0.43 -17.37
CA ILE A 60 15.47 0.09 -16.56
C ILE A 60 15.00 -0.38 -15.19
N LEU A 61 14.04 0.34 -14.62
CA LEU A 61 13.49 0.05 -13.31
C LEU A 61 12.74 -1.29 -13.28
N LYS A 62 11.90 -1.57 -14.30
CA LYS A 62 11.23 -2.86 -14.45
C LYS A 62 12.26 -4.00 -14.46
N ASN A 63 13.30 -3.87 -15.29
CA ASN A 63 14.36 -4.87 -15.38
C ASN A 63 15.17 -5.03 -14.09
N SER A 64 15.29 -3.96 -13.31
CA SER A 64 15.96 -4.01 -12.00
C SER A 64 15.09 -4.71 -10.96
N VAL A 65 13.78 -4.45 -10.97
CA VAL A 65 12.81 -5.10 -10.06
C VAL A 65 12.75 -6.61 -10.29
N LEU A 66 12.81 -7.05 -11.56
CA LEU A 66 12.82 -8.48 -11.90
C LEU A 66 14.06 -9.23 -11.40
N LYS A 67 15.15 -8.50 -11.09
CA LYS A 67 16.41 -9.08 -10.58
C LYS A 67 16.50 -9.06 -9.04
N LEU A 68 15.45 -8.62 -8.35
CA LEU A 68 15.44 -8.58 -6.89
C LEU A 68 15.36 -10.00 -6.33
N GLU A 69 16.30 -10.34 -5.46
CA GLU A 69 16.38 -11.63 -4.79
C GLU A 69 16.70 -11.45 -3.31
N ASN A 70 16.11 -12.30 -2.49
CA ASN A 70 16.31 -12.32 -1.05
C ASN A 70 16.03 -10.96 -0.37
N LYS A 71 14.95 -10.29 -0.79
CA LYS A 71 14.50 -9.00 -0.28
C LYS A 71 13.15 -9.13 0.43
N ILE A 72 12.78 -8.07 1.14
CA ILE A 72 11.42 -7.85 1.61
C ILE A 72 10.85 -6.72 0.75
N ILE A 73 9.82 -7.03 -0.05
CA ILE A 73 9.18 -6.06 -0.94
C ILE A 73 7.86 -5.64 -0.32
N ILE A 74 7.68 -4.35 -0.09
CA ILE A 74 6.42 -3.77 0.36
C ILE A 74 5.77 -3.13 -0.87
N TYR A 75 4.72 -3.79 -1.39
CA TYR A 75 3.98 -3.35 -2.57
C TYR A 75 2.77 -2.52 -2.14
N VAL A 76 2.75 -1.25 -2.56
CA VAL A 76 1.70 -0.29 -2.22
C VAL A 76 1.32 0.51 -3.46
N ALA A 77 0.07 0.43 -3.89
CA ALA A 77 -0.41 1.17 -5.06
C ALA A 77 -1.90 1.49 -4.95
N ASP A 78 -2.30 2.62 -5.51
CA ASP A 78 -3.71 2.93 -5.74
C ASP A 78 -4.22 2.15 -6.94
N LEU A 79 -4.85 1.02 -6.66
CA LEU A 79 -5.38 0.14 -7.70
C LEU A 79 -6.79 0.52 -8.12
N GLN A 80 -7.55 1.17 -7.25
CA GLN A 80 -8.95 1.52 -7.53
C GLN A 80 -9.08 2.47 -8.72
N ASP A 81 -8.32 3.56 -8.72
CA ASP A 81 -8.33 4.53 -9.81
C ASP A 81 -7.93 3.94 -11.16
N LYS A 82 -7.29 2.77 -11.13
CA LYS A 82 -6.79 2.08 -12.32
C LYS A 82 -7.67 0.94 -12.78
N LEU A 83 -8.62 0.48 -11.95
CA LEU A 83 -9.51 -0.62 -12.31
C LEU A 83 -10.35 -0.33 -13.55
N ASP A 84 -10.81 0.92 -13.69
CA ASP A 84 -11.63 1.34 -14.84
C ASP A 84 -10.77 1.65 -16.08
N ASN A 85 -9.45 1.63 -15.95
CA ASN A 85 -8.53 1.81 -17.06
C ASN A 85 -8.25 0.47 -17.76
N SER A 86 -9.06 0.18 -18.77
CA SER A 86 -8.99 -1.09 -19.54
C SER A 86 -7.61 -1.42 -20.14
N LYS A 87 -6.72 -0.41 -20.29
CA LYS A 87 -5.37 -0.61 -20.82
C LYS A 87 -4.43 -1.30 -19.85
N LEU A 88 -4.70 -1.29 -18.55
CA LEU A 88 -3.79 -1.81 -17.55
C LEU A 88 -4.14 -3.21 -17.05
N ASP A 89 -5.38 -3.64 -17.19
CA ASP A 89 -5.87 -4.95 -16.73
C ASP A 89 -5.31 -5.33 -15.34
N ILE A 90 -5.65 -4.49 -14.36
CA ILE A 90 -5.14 -4.57 -12.99
C ILE A 90 -5.34 -5.96 -12.38
N LEU A 91 -6.55 -6.53 -12.59
CA LEU A 91 -6.92 -7.81 -11.99
C LEU A 91 -6.07 -9.00 -12.49
N ASN A 92 -5.44 -8.87 -13.65
CA ASN A 92 -4.51 -9.87 -14.16
C ASN A 92 -3.04 -9.50 -13.92
N ASN A 93 -2.66 -8.24 -14.09
CA ASN A 93 -1.25 -7.84 -14.04
C ASN A 93 -0.69 -7.74 -12.62
N VAL A 94 -1.49 -7.35 -11.61
CA VAL A 94 -1.06 -7.34 -10.21
C VAL A 94 -0.75 -8.76 -9.72
N PRO A 95 -1.62 -9.76 -9.90
CA PRO A 95 -1.31 -11.14 -9.55
C PRO A 95 -0.05 -11.69 -10.19
N ILE A 96 0.17 -11.44 -11.48
CA ILE A 96 1.39 -11.85 -12.16
C ILE A 96 2.61 -11.24 -11.47
N THR A 97 2.55 -9.94 -11.21
CA THR A 97 3.63 -9.19 -10.56
C THR A 97 3.95 -9.72 -9.17
N ILE A 98 2.94 -9.86 -8.30
CA ILE A 98 3.14 -10.36 -6.94
C ILE A 98 3.69 -11.79 -6.96
N LYS A 99 3.18 -12.64 -7.85
CA LYS A 99 3.66 -14.01 -8.02
C LYS A 99 5.12 -14.05 -8.50
N ASP A 100 5.51 -13.19 -9.43
CA ASP A 100 6.89 -13.11 -9.91
C ASP A 100 7.83 -12.63 -8.80
N LEU A 101 7.46 -11.57 -8.07
CA LEU A 101 8.26 -11.04 -6.98
C LEU A 101 8.41 -12.04 -5.83
N SER A 102 7.36 -12.79 -5.50
CA SER A 102 7.38 -13.74 -4.38
C SER A 102 8.18 -15.02 -4.65
N LYS A 103 8.61 -15.27 -5.89
CA LYS A 103 9.48 -16.44 -6.20
C LYS A 103 10.76 -16.44 -5.37
N ASN A 104 11.39 -15.26 -5.23
CA ASN A 104 12.70 -15.13 -4.59
C ASN A 104 12.71 -14.11 -3.44
N ASN A 105 11.56 -13.55 -3.08
CA ASN A 105 11.44 -12.50 -2.07
C ASN A 105 10.24 -12.77 -1.16
N TYR A 106 10.21 -12.11 0.01
CA TYR A 106 8.97 -11.93 0.75
C TYR A 106 8.25 -10.69 0.23
N VAL A 107 6.94 -10.77 0.03
CA VAL A 107 6.14 -9.66 -0.47
C VAL A 107 5.05 -9.31 0.55
N ILE A 108 5.05 -8.07 1.01
CA ILE A 108 3.99 -7.52 1.86
C ILE A 108 3.15 -6.60 0.98
N VAL A 109 1.91 -6.98 0.72
CA VAL A 109 0.98 -6.19 -0.06
C VAL A 109 0.12 -5.35 0.89
N VAL A 110 0.23 -4.03 0.78
CA VAL A 110 -0.71 -3.12 1.43
C VAL A 110 -1.93 -3.00 0.52
N LYS A 111 -3.08 -3.50 0.99
CA LYS A 111 -4.32 -3.46 0.23
C LYS A 111 -4.78 -2.02 -0.03
N GLN A 112 -5.75 -1.85 -0.91
CA GLN A 112 -6.30 -0.54 -1.26
C GLN A 112 -6.76 0.23 -0.01
N ILE A 113 -6.27 1.47 0.12
CA ILE A 113 -6.73 2.39 1.17
C ILE A 113 -8.17 2.81 0.83
N PRO A 114 -9.11 2.80 1.79
CA PRO A 114 -10.48 3.24 1.55
C PRO A 114 -10.51 4.68 1.03
N PRO A 115 -11.10 4.93 -0.16
CA PRO A 115 -11.20 6.28 -0.69
C PRO A 115 -12.28 7.07 0.04
N PHE A 116 -12.07 8.35 0.17
CA PHE A 116 -13.04 9.27 0.76
C PHE A 116 -13.80 10.02 -0.33
N PRO A 117 -15.10 10.20 -0.21
CA PRO A 117 -15.91 10.89 -1.22
C PRO A 117 -15.60 12.39 -1.32
N THR A 118 -14.81 12.91 -0.39
CA THR A 118 -14.39 14.30 -0.34
C THR A 118 -12.96 14.41 0.17
N ASN A 119 -12.20 15.37 -0.33
CA ASN A 119 -10.87 15.66 0.19
C ASN A 119 -10.93 16.07 1.67
N VAL A 120 -10.36 15.25 2.54
CA VAL A 120 -10.40 15.40 4.01
C VAL A 120 -9.71 16.68 4.44
N GLY A 121 -8.49 16.93 3.93
CA GLY A 121 -7.71 18.14 4.24
C GLY A 121 -8.45 19.42 3.88
N ASN A 122 -9.09 19.47 2.72
CA ASN A 122 -9.88 20.64 2.30
C ASN A 122 -11.08 20.89 3.22
N ARG A 123 -11.69 19.85 3.78
CA ARG A 123 -12.78 20.02 4.75
C ARG A 123 -12.29 20.61 6.06
N ILE A 124 -11.11 20.15 6.53
CA ILE A 124 -10.49 20.66 7.73
C ILE A 124 -10.10 22.12 7.57
N ILE A 125 -9.44 22.49 6.48
CA ILE A 125 -9.04 23.88 6.19
C ILE A 125 -10.23 24.82 6.17
N LYS A 126 -11.35 24.43 5.54
CA LYS A 126 -12.57 25.25 5.48
C LYS A 126 -13.22 25.53 6.83
N ASN A 127 -12.94 24.71 7.84
CA ASN A 127 -13.55 24.84 9.17
C ASN A 127 -12.60 25.45 10.21
N ASP A 128 -11.34 25.75 9.85
CA ASP A 128 -10.28 26.28 10.74
C ASP A 128 -10.02 25.43 12.01
N ASN A 129 -10.57 24.24 12.08
CA ASN A 129 -10.43 23.32 13.20
C ASN A 129 -10.45 21.88 12.71
N LEU A 130 -9.86 20.97 13.49
CA LEU A 130 -10.03 19.55 13.26
C LEU A 130 -11.50 19.17 13.40
N ILE A 131 -12.03 18.52 12.41
CA ILE A 131 -13.40 18.02 12.37
C ILE A 131 -13.38 16.52 12.10
N GLU A 132 -14.44 15.85 12.51
CA GLU A 132 -14.64 14.47 12.17
C GLU A 132 -15.07 14.34 10.69
N VAL A 133 -14.29 13.57 9.91
CA VAL A 133 -14.61 13.22 8.53
C VAL A 133 -14.66 11.71 8.44
N LYS A 134 -15.85 11.17 8.31
CA LYS A 134 -16.11 9.73 8.23
C LYS A 134 -17.30 9.42 7.35
N TYR A 135 -17.43 8.17 6.93
CA TYR A 135 -18.60 7.60 6.25
C TYR A 135 -18.80 6.14 6.70
N SER A 136 -19.98 5.56 6.44
CA SER A 136 -20.27 4.17 6.83
C SER A 136 -19.29 3.21 6.16
N SER A 137 -18.73 2.28 6.94
CA SER A 137 -17.82 1.25 6.40
C SER A 137 -18.50 0.35 5.37
N ASN A 138 -19.83 0.19 5.42
CA ASN A 138 -20.59 -0.56 4.43
C ASN A 138 -20.51 0.06 3.03
N GLU A 139 -20.43 1.40 2.91
CA GLU A 139 -20.33 2.05 1.61
C GLU A 139 -19.07 1.62 0.84
N TRP A 140 -17.94 1.46 1.54
CA TRP A 140 -16.74 0.91 0.95
C TRP A 140 -16.76 -0.62 0.94
N GLY A 141 -17.24 -1.27 1.99
CA GLY A 141 -17.30 -2.73 2.10
C GLY A 141 -18.09 -3.39 0.96
N GLU A 142 -19.17 -2.75 0.52
CA GLU A 142 -20.05 -3.20 -0.56
C GLU A 142 -19.65 -2.64 -1.95
N ASN A 143 -18.54 -1.89 -2.05
CA ASN A 143 -18.10 -1.32 -3.31
C ASN A 143 -17.58 -2.41 -4.26
N ASP A 144 -18.08 -2.42 -5.49
CA ASP A 144 -17.74 -3.41 -6.52
C ASP A 144 -16.22 -3.50 -6.78
N ASN A 145 -15.51 -2.38 -6.74
CA ASN A 145 -14.07 -2.36 -6.96
C ASN A 145 -13.31 -3.00 -5.78
N LYS A 146 -13.76 -2.74 -4.54
CA LYS A 146 -13.22 -3.41 -3.36
C LYS A 146 -13.41 -4.91 -3.43
N ILE A 147 -14.61 -5.36 -3.76
CA ILE A 147 -14.94 -6.80 -3.89
C ILE A 147 -14.02 -7.45 -4.93
N LYS A 148 -13.87 -6.84 -6.11
CA LYS A 148 -12.97 -7.35 -7.16
C LYS A 148 -11.51 -7.40 -6.71
N LEU A 149 -11.04 -6.39 -5.96
CA LEU A 149 -9.68 -6.36 -5.43
C LEU A 149 -9.48 -7.43 -4.35
N ASP A 150 -10.44 -7.61 -3.44
CA ASP A 150 -10.37 -8.64 -2.41
C ASP A 150 -10.37 -10.05 -3.00
N ASP A 151 -11.20 -10.31 -4.00
CA ASP A 151 -11.19 -11.57 -4.76
C ASP A 151 -9.84 -11.83 -5.45
N MET A 152 -9.22 -10.77 -5.95
CA MET A 152 -7.88 -10.85 -6.54
C MET A 152 -6.83 -11.18 -5.47
N TYR A 153 -6.86 -10.50 -4.31
CA TYR A 153 -5.90 -10.70 -3.24
C TYR A 153 -6.00 -12.12 -2.63
N GLN A 154 -7.20 -12.65 -2.45
CA GLN A 154 -7.40 -14.01 -1.93
C GLN A 154 -6.69 -15.08 -2.77
N LYS A 155 -6.58 -14.88 -4.09
CA LYS A 155 -5.89 -15.80 -5.00
C LYS A 155 -4.37 -15.74 -4.93
N LEU A 156 -3.82 -14.80 -4.13
CA LEU A 156 -2.38 -14.54 -4.02
C LEU A 156 -1.78 -15.09 -2.73
N GLU A 157 -2.58 -15.60 -1.81
CA GLU A 157 -2.10 -16.13 -0.55
C GLU A 157 -1.12 -17.29 -0.74
N ASN A 158 0.07 -17.15 -0.18
CA ASN A 158 1.07 -18.20 -0.08
C ASN A 158 2.04 -17.88 1.07
N ASP A 159 3.01 -18.76 1.32
CA ASP A 159 3.97 -18.66 2.41
C ASP A 159 4.95 -17.47 2.33
N ARG A 160 4.99 -16.77 1.20
CA ARG A 160 5.85 -15.59 0.97
C ARG A 160 5.09 -14.30 0.70
N VAL A 161 3.75 -14.34 0.65
CA VAL A 161 2.91 -13.17 0.43
C VAL A 161 2.06 -12.89 1.65
N PHE A 162 2.17 -11.68 2.16
CA PHE A 162 1.48 -11.21 3.36
C PHE A 162 0.65 -9.97 3.01
N PHE A 163 -0.45 -9.76 3.72
CA PHE A 163 -1.34 -8.64 3.47
C PHE A 163 -1.44 -7.72 4.69
N VAL A 164 -1.45 -6.42 4.42
CA VAL A 164 -1.90 -5.40 5.38
C VAL A 164 -3.26 -4.94 4.92
N ASP A 165 -4.29 -5.26 5.69
CA ASP A 165 -5.65 -4.83 5.39
C ASP A 165 -5.87 -3.42 5.91
N THR A 166 -6.03 -2.48 5.01
CA THR A 166 -6.25 -1.07 5.33
C THR A 166 -7.71 -0.79 5.68
N PHE A 167 -8.64 -1.65 5.24
CA PHE A 167 -10.02 -1.56 5.66
C PHE A 167 -10.14 -1.77 7.17
N ASP A 168 -9.50 -2.81 7.71
CA ASP A 168 -9.46 -3.05 9.15
C ASP A 168 -8.92 -1.83 9.90
N ILE A 169 -7.82 -1.23 9.39
CA ILE A 169 -7.19 -0.07 10.04
C ILE A 169 -8.14 1.13 10.07
N PHE A 170 -8.65 1.54 8.90
CA PHE A 170 -9.35 2.82 8.78
C PHE A 170 -10.87 2.73 8.99
N CYS A 171 -11.46 1.54 8.85
CA CYS A 171 -12.91 1.37 8.91
C CYS A 171 -13.40 0.56 10.12
N GLU A 172 -12.50 -0.12 10.86
CA GLU A 172 -12.88 -0.96 11.99
C GLU A 172 -12.09 -0.63 13.27
N GLU A 173 -10.75 -0.47 13.20
CA GLU A 173 -9.92 -0.28 14.40
C GLU A 173 -9.99 1.14 14.95
N ILE A 174 -10.09 2.20 14.11
CA ILE A 174 -10.21 3.58 14.57
C ILE A 174 -11.60 3.80 15.15
N GLN A 175 -12.62 3.42 14.39
CA GLN A 175 -14.02 3.49 14.83
C GLN A 175 -14.83 2.43 14.10
N GLN A 176 -15.26 1.39 14.81
CA GLN A 176 -16.04 0.30 14.24
C GLN A 176 -17.28 0.79 13.49
N GLY A 177 -17.48 0.30 12.28
CA GLY A 177 -18.60 0.64 11.41
C GLY A 177 -18.45 1.93 10.61
N TYR A 178 -17.30 2.61 10.72
CA TYR A 178 -17.02 3.84 9.98
C TYR A 178 -15.60 3.85 9.41
N CYS A 179 -15.46 4.22 8.13
CA CYS A 179 -14.17 4.62 7.58
C CYS A 179 -13.86 6.06 8.02
N VAL A 180 -12.74 6.25 8.72
CA VAL A 180 -12.40 7.51 9.37
C VAL A 180 -11.21 8.17 8.67
N GLY A 181 -11.44 9.36 8.09
CA GLY A 181 -10.40 10.19 7.48
C GLY A 181 -9.76 11.16 8.48
N SER A 182 -10.55 11.66 9.42
CA SER A 182 -10.09 12.47 10.58
C SER A 182 -11.05 12.35 11.74
N ASP A 183 -10.52 12.52 12.94
CA ASP A 183 -11.28 12.76 14.17
C ASP A 183 -10.93 14.14 14.75
N LEU A 184 -11.37 14.43 15.98
CA LEU A 184 -11.10 15.72 16.63
C LEU A 184 -9.63 15.91 17.06
N ASN A 185 -8.78 14.86 16.95
CA ASN A 185 -7.40 14.87 17.41
C ASN A 185 -6.40 14.58 16.28
N ASN A 186 -6.81 13.84 15.25
CA ASN A 186 -5.92 13.30 14.26
C ASN A 186 -6.49 13.44 12.83
N ILE A 187 -5.59 13.60 11.88
CA ILE A 187 -5.87 13.41 10.45
C ILE A 187 -5.23 12.08 10.05
N TYR A 188 -6.02 11.13 9.55
CA TYR A 188 -5.56 9.82 9.10
C TYR A 188 -5.35 9.77 7.60
N ILE A 189 -6.21 10.44 6.85
CA ILE A 189 -6.14 10.58 5.39
C ILE A 189 -5.94 12.05 5.05
N TYR A 190 -4.94 12.32 4.20
CA TYR A 190 -4.52 13.68 3.88
C TYR A 190 -5.46 14.35 2.88
N ASP A 191 -5.83 13.65 1.82
CA ASP A 191 -6.72 14.12 0.76
C ASP A 191 -7.97 13.23 0.66
N ASP A 192 -8.14 12.49 -0.41
CA ASP A 192 -9.26 11.56 -0.60
C ASP A 192 -8.81 10.09 -0.50
N ASN A 193 -7.51 9.78 -0.58
CA ASN A 193 -7.02 8.41 -0.53
C ASN A 193 -5.58 8.26 -0.03
N HIS A 194 -4.79 9.33 0.10
CA HIS A 194 -3.42 9.24 0.62
C HIS A 194 -3.39 9.25 2.15
N PRO A 195 -2.66 8.33 2.79
CA PRO A 195 -2.51 8.36 4.23
C PRO A 195 -1.69 9.58 4.67
N SER A 196 -2.08 10.20 5.76
CA SER A 196 -1.26 11.20 6.46
C SER A 196 -0.08 10.52 7.18
N ASP A 197 0.75 11.31 7.86
CA ASP A 197 1.79 10.75 8.75
C ASP A 197 1.19 9.85 9.85
N VAL A 198 0.06 10.23 10.44
CA VAL A 198 -0.63 9.42 11.45
C VAL A 198 -1.18 8.14 10.84
N GLY A 199 -1.91 8.23 9.73
CA GLY A 199 -2.44 7.07 9.02
C GLY A 199 -1.34 6.14 8.51
N GLY A 200 -0.26 6.71 7.98
CA GLY A 200 0.93 5.96 7.58
C GLY A 200 1.57 5.19 8.74
N LYS A 201 1.64 5.78 9.94
CA LYS A 201 2.14 5.08 11.15
C LYS A 201 1.31 3.88 11.54
N LEU A 202 -0.02 3.92 11.33
CA LEU A 202 -0.89 2.76 11.58
C LEU A 202 -0.57 1.62 10.60
N ILE A 203 -0.45 1.92 9.31
CA ILE A 203 -0.06 0.94 8.28
C ILE A 203 1.31 0.34 8.62
N ILE A 204 2.30 1.18 8.96
CA ILE A 204 3.66 0.74 9.30
C ILE A 204 3.69 -0.17 10.53
N ASN A 205 2.84 0.06 11.52
CA ASN A 205 2.74 -0.82 12.68
C ASN A 205 2.29 -2.24 12.27
N LYS A 206 1.35 -2.38 11.33
CA LYS A 206 0.94 -3.68 10.79
C LYS A 206 2.09 -4.35 10.01
N ILE A 207 2.77 -3.59 9.15
CA ILE A 207 3.97 -4.08 8.44
C ILE A 207 5.01 -4.61 9.44
N LYS A 208 5.32 -3.85 10.50
CA LYS A 208 6.27 -4.29 11.55
C LYS A 208 5.87 -5.58 12.24
N ASN A 209 4.59 -5.81 12.45
CA ASN A 209 4.13 -7.08 13.02
C ASN A 209 4.40 -8.25 12.08
N ILE A 210 4.20 -8.07 10.77
CA ILE A 210 4.56 -9.08 9.77
C ILE A 210 6.08 -9.30 9.76
N LEU A 211 6.89 -8.24 9.78
CA LEU A 211 8.35 -8.35 9.84
C LEU A 211 8.82 -9.15 11.07
N LYS A 212 8.20 -8.95 12.24
CA LYS A 212 8.50 -9.74 13.44
C LYS A 212 8.17 -11.23 13.28
N ILE A 213 7.06 -11.55 12.61
CA ILE A 213 6.68 -12.95 12.32
C ILE A 213 7.73 -13.57 11.39
N LEU A 214 8.14 -12.84 10.36
CA LEU A 214 9.17 -13.30 9.42
C LEU A 214 10.53 -13.51 10.10
N ASN A 215 10.89 -12.70 11.09
CA ASN A 215 12.16 -12.83 11.82
C ASN A 215 12.17 -14.02 12.80
N ASN A 216 11.01 -14.50 13.22
CA ASN A 216 10.89 -15.63 14.18
C ASN A 216 10.75 -17.00 13.49
N ASN A 217 10.63 -17.05 12.17
CA ASN A 217 10.58 -18.27 11.35
C ASN A 217 11.89 -18.50 10.59
#